data_7516f3998dba7aab6e1c5a2021ff8823
#
_entry.id   7516f3998dba7aab6e1c5a2021ff8823
#
_cell.length_a   1.000
_cell.length_b   1.000
_cell.length_c   1.000
_cell.angle_alpha   90.00
_cell.angle_beta   90.00
_cell.angle_gamma   90.00
#
_symmetry.space_group_name_H-M   'P 1'
#
loop_
_entity.id
_entity.type
_entity.pdbx_description
1 polymer ?
#
loop_
_entity_poly.entity_id
_entity_poly.type
_entity_poly.pdbx_seq_one_letter_code
_entity_poly.pdbx_strand_id
1 'polypeptide(L)'
;GLEAFGATVKWDDYANLFTIAKDGVYLKVKPDSKVAMLNGKRIELTVPVVFKDHKAFMSTDFINQVFQSGLDKTFVVETRPNPLNPLSAAEITTAVDIVKKSDNYKPGFRFTEVSVKAPPKDQVWNFALTGQNVAQPREASIVVLDGKHVIEALVDLDTKTLKSWKPIEGAHGMVLLDDFATVQSAVESSPEYAQALAKRGINDVKKVVATPLTVGYFDGKDGLAQDKRLLKIVSYLNTGDGNYWAHPIEGLVAIVDLEQKKLIKIEDDALIPVPMKPTPYDGRGRQGVAVKPLEIIEPEGKNYTISGNSIHWQNWDFHVRLDSRVGPILSTVTYDDKGTKRKIMYEGSLGGMIVPYGDKAY
;
A
#
# COMPACT_ATOMS: atom_id res chain seq x y z
N GLY A 1 10.05 -25.69 -19.41
CA GLY A 1 10.93 -25.35 -18.32
C GLY A 1 11.12 -26.50 -17.35
N LEU A 2 11.71 -26.26 -16.19
CA LEU A 2 11.92 -27.28 -15.14
C LEU A 2 10.60 -27.92 -14.66
N GLU A 3 9.50 -27.19 -14.74
CA GLU A 3 8.15 -27.69 -14.42
C GLU A 3 7.70 -28.79 -15.40
N ALA A 4 8.03 -28.68 -16.68
CA ALA A 4 7.78 -29.74 -17.67
C ALA A 4 8.62 -31.00 -17.40
N PHE A 5 9.66 -30.86 -16.60
CA PHE A 5 10.51 -31.94 -16.11
C PHE A 5 9.97 -32.55 -14.78
N GLY A 6 8.87 -32.02 -14.25
CA GLY A 6 8.26 -32.46 -12.99
C GLY A 6 8.87 -31.81 -11.75
N ALA A 7 9.65 -30.74 -11.89
CA ALA A 7 10.13 -29.97 -10.76
C ALA A 7 9.12 -28.91 -10.34
N THR A 8 9.01 -28.65 -9.05
CA THR A 8 8.30 -27.49 -8.51
C THR A 8 9.29 -26.33 -8.43
N VAL A 9 8.90 -25.18 -8.98
CA VAL A 9 9.72 -23.97 -8.93
C VAL A 9 8.93 -22.88 -8.19
N LYS A 10 9.52 -22.31 -7.13
CA LYS A 10 8.95 -21.22 -6.35
C LYS A 10 9.93 -20.06 -6.33
N TRP A 11 9.41 -18.86 -6.54
CA TRP A 11 10.13 -17.61 -6.36
C TRP A 11 9.74 -16.98 -5.01
N ASP A 12 10.74 -16.48 -4.30
CA ASP A 12 10.58 -15.72 -3.06
C ASP A 12 11.07 -14.29 -3.32
N ASP A 13 10.12 -13.36 -3.46
CA ASP A 13 10.40 -11.95 -3.76
C ASP A 13 11.18 -11.26 -2.63
N TYR A 14 10.92 -11.64 -1.39
CA TYR A 14 11.58 -11.04 -0.22
C TYR A 14 13.02 -11.50 -0.09
N ALA A 15 13.25 -12.80 -0.23
CA ALA A 15 14.59 -13.37 -0.17
C ALA A 15 15.37 -13.20 -1.49
N ASN A 16 14.72 -12.75 -2.55
CA ASN A 16 15.25 -12.69 -3.92
C ASN A 16 15.85 -14.03 -4.33
N LEU A 17 15.06 -15.10 -4.26
CA LEU A 17 15.57 -16.47 -4.23
C LEU A 17 14.60 -17.42 -4.93
N PHE A 18 15.13 -18.29 -5.79
CA PHE A 18 14.41 -19.45 -6.33
C PHE A 18 14.57 -20.67 -5.45
N THR A 19 13.47 -21.36 -5.20
CA THR A 19 13.47 -22.72 -4.68
C THR A 19 12.97 -23.67 -5.76
N ILE A 20 13.80 -24.66 -6.12
CA ILE A 20 13.51 -25.70 -7.10
C ILE A 20 13.50 -27.03 -6.36
N ALA A 21 12.42 -27.76 -6.45
CA ALA A 21 12.25 -29.04 -5.75
C ALA A 21 11.80 -30.14 -6.70
N LYS A 22 12.47 -31.29 -6.63
CA LYS A 22 12.10 -32.51 -7.34
C LYS A 22 12.66 -33.74 -6.61
N ASP A 23 11.82 -34.77 -6.44
CA ASP A 23 12.23 -36.08 -5.91
C ASP A 23 13.05 -36.00 -4.60
N GLY A 24 12.64 -35.11 -3.68
CA GLY A 24 13.34 -34.89 -2.40
C GLY A 24 14.61 -34.07 -2.49
N VAL A 25 14.96 -33.54 -3.66
CA VAL A 25 16.07 -32.60 -3.86
C VAL A 25 15.53 -31.18 -3.81
N TYR A 26 16.14 -30.34 -2.98
CA TYR A 26 15.79 -28.92 -2.80
C TYR A 26 16.98 -28.05 -3.14
N LEU A 27 16.85 -27.27 -4.21
CA LEU A 27 17.85 -26.31 -4.65
C LEU A 27 17.36 -24.89 -4.43
N LYS A 28 18.13 -24.07 -3.70
CA LYS A 28 17.86 -22.65 -3.50
C LYS A 28 18.96 -21.83 -4.15
N VAL A 29 18.60 -20.89 -5.03
CA VAL A 29 19.54 -20.06 -5.79
C VAL A 29 19.08 -18.61 -5.82
N LYS A 30 20.05 -17.68 -5.74
CA LYS A 30 19.80 -16.24 -5.95
C LYS A 30 20.19 -15.85 -7.37
N PRO A 31 19.50 -14.86 -7.97
CA PRO A 31 19.93 -14.25 -9.24
C PRO A 31 21.38 -13.76 -9.12
N ASP A 32 22.12 -13.89 -10.22
CA ASP A 32 23.50 -13.45 -10.39
C ASP A 32 24.51 -14.00 -9.36
N SER A 33 24.09 -15.00 -8.59
CA SER A 33 24.95 -15.66 -7.60
C SER A 33 25.63 -16.90 -8.16
N LYS A 34 26.91 -17.07 -7.83
CA LYS A 34 27.64 -18.32 -8.01
C LYS A 34 27.51 -19.27 -6.81
N VAL A 35 26.62 -18.96 -5.87
CA VAL A 35 26.39 -19.78 -4.69
C VAL A 35 24.96 -20.24 -4.65
N ALA A 36 24.75 -21.53 -4.40
CA ALA A 36 23.45 -22.12 -4.18
C ALA A 36 23.41 -22.95 -2.89
N MET A 37 22.20 -23.27 -2.45
CA MET A 37 21.99 -24.22 -1.34
C MET A 37 21.31 -25.47 -1.87
N LEU A 38 22.00 -26.60 -1.81
CA LEU A 38 21.47 -27.91 -2.20
C LEU A 38 21.18 -28.71 -0.94
N ASN A 39 19.90 -29.02 -0.69
CA ASN A 39 19.48 -29.76 0.52
C ASN A 39 20.05 -29.15 1.81
N GLY A 40 20.09 -27.81 1.91
CA GLY A 40 20.65 -27.08 3.05
C GLY A 40 22.18 -26.97 3.06
N LYS A 41 22.91 -27.57 2.13
CA LYS A 41 24.39 -27.44 2.01
C LYS A 41 24.75 -26.40 0.96
N ARG A 42 25.71 -25.53 1.29
CA ARG A 42 26.26 -24.55 0.35
C ARG A 42 27.05 -25.25 -0.74
N ILE A 43 26.79 -24.90 -1.98
CA ILE A 43 27.54 -25.34 -3.17
C ILE A 43 27.92 -24.14 -4.01
N GLU A 44 29.01 -24.29 -4.80
CA GLU A 44 29.42 -23.27 -5.76
C GLU A 44 29.01 -23.67 -7.18
N LEU A 45 28.52 -22.67 -7.94
CA LEU A 45 28.11 -22.82 -9.32
C LEU A 45 29.23 -22.41 -10.24
N THR A 46 29.50 -23.20 -11.27
CA THR A 46 30.47 -22.86 -12.32
C THR A 46 30.03 -21.60 -13.11
N VAL A 47 28.71 -21.44 -13.32
CA VAL A 47 28.09 -20.30 -13.97
C VAL A 47 27.02 -19.75 -13.05
N PRO A 48 26.94 -18.42 -12.87
CA PRO A 48 25.88 -17.83 -12.05
C PRO A 48 24.50 -18.05 -12.70
N VAL A 49 23.47 -18.09 -11.86
CA VAL A 49 22.09 -18.04 -12.33
C VAL A 49 21.80 -16.63 -12.82
N VAL A 50 21.49 -16.48 -14.09
CA VAL A 50 21.18 -15.18 -14.71
C VAL A 50 19.69 -14.95 -14.64
N PHE A 51 19.28 -13.77 -14.18
CA PHE A 51 17.90 -13.34 -14.16
C PHE A 51 17.69 -12.21 -15.18
N LYS A 52 16.83 -12.45 -16.17
CA LYS A 52 16.53 -11.48 -17.23
C LYS A 52 15.07 -11.63 -17.68
N ASP A 53 14.37 -10.52 -17.84
CA ASP A 53 12.99 -10.47 -18.34
C ASP A 53 12.03 -11.43 -17.57
N HIS A 54 12.10 -11.41 -16.24
CA HIS A 54 11.37 -12.30 -15.34
C HIS A 54 11.63 -13.80 -15.56
N LYS A 55 12.78 -14.15 -16.11
CA LYS A 55 13.20 -15.53 -16.38
C LYS A 55 14.54 -15.80 -15.70
N ALA A 56 14.65 -16.97 -15.08
CA ALA A 56 15.91 -17.46 -14.56
C ALA A 56 16.56 -18.46 -15.53
N PHE A 57 17.82 -18.23 -15.83
CA PHE A 57 18.62 -19.07 -16.70
C PHE A 57 19.67 -19.81 -15.86
N MET A 58 19.73 -21.11 -15.98
CA MET A 58 20.72 -21.96 -15.35
C MET A 58 21.40 -22.85 -16.38
N SER A 59 22.64 -23.23 -16.08
CA SER A 59 23.35 -24.21 -16.90
C SER A 59 22.65 -25.57 -16.85
N THR A 60 22.44 -26.19 -18.02
CA THR A 60 21.89 -27.54 -18.14
C THR A 60 22.76 -28.57 -17.44
N ASP A 61 24.09 -28.42 -17.54
CA ASP A 61 25.04 -29.33 -16.87
C ASP A 61 24.83 -29.33 -15.35
N PHE A 62 24.59 -28.14 -14.79
CA PHE A 62 24.29 -28.01 -13.37
C PHE A 62 22.95 -28.66 -12.99
N ILE A 63 21.88 -28.41 -13.79
CA ILE A 63 20.59 -29.05 -13.59
C ILE A 63 20.66 -30.56 -13.71
N ASN A 64 21.39 -31.08 -14.69
CA ASN A 64 21.62 -32.50 -14.86
C ASN A 64 22.37 -33.11 -13.69
N GLN A 65 23.40 -32.44 -13.21
CA GLN A 65 24.18 -32.88 -12.05
C GLN A 65 23.33 -32.93 -10.77
N VAL A 66 22.45 -31.94 -10.54
CA VAL A 66 21.66 -31.85 -9.32
C VAL A 66 20.46 -32.80 -9.35
N PHE A 67 19.76 -32.89 -10.48
CA PHE A 67 18.48 -33.62 -10.59
C PHE A 67 18.59 -34.91 -11.44
N GLN A 68 19.77 -35.25 -11.93
CA GLN A 68 20.00 -36.40 -12.83
C GLN A 68 18.99 -36.44 -14.01
N SER A 69 18.75 -35.26 -14.61
CA SER A 69 17.64 -35.03 -15.50
C SER A 69 17.83 -35.49 -16.95
N GLY A 70 19.08 -35.69 -17.40
CA GLY A 70 19.40 -36.00 -18.80
C GLY A 70 19.08 -34.88 -19.78
N LEU A 71 18.99 -33.63 -19.30
CA LEU A 71 18.65 -32.47 -20.12
C LEU A 71 19.84 -31.95 -20.91
N ASP A 72 19.66 -31.65 -22.18
CA ASP A 72 20.68 -31.17 -23.12
C ASP A 72 20.55 -29.70 -23.52
N LYS A 73 19.58 -29.00 -22.91
CA LYS A 73 19.24 -27.62 -23.25
C LYS A 73 19.22 -26.71 -22.03
N THR A 74 19.48 -25.41 -22.23
CA THR A 74 19.29 -24.38 -21.22
C THR A 74 17.81 -24.18 -20.94
N PHE A 75 17.41 -24.27 -19.67
CA PHE A 75 16.01 -24.05 -19.26
C PHE A 75 15.81 -22.64 -18.76
N VAL A 76 14.69 -22.09 -19.18
CA VAL A 76 14.17 -20.81 -18.71
C VAL A 76 13.09 -21.13 -17.68
N VAL A 77 13.31 -20.73 -16.43
CA VAL A 77 12.30 -20.80 -15.41
C VAL A 77 11.51 -19.50 -15.46
N GLU A 78 10.31 -19.56 -16.01
CA GLU A 78 9.38 -18.43 -15.91
C GLU A 78 8.77 -18.44 -14.50
N THR A 79 9.13 -17.46 -13.71
CA THR A 79 8.44 -17.18 -12.46
C THR A 79 7.48 -16.03 -12.71
N ARG A 80 6.21 -16.34 -12.88
CA ARG A 80 5.21 -15.28 -12.83
C ARG A 80 4.89 -15.01 -11.37
N PRO A 81 5.02 -13.76 -10.91
CA PRO A 81 4.62 -13.40 -9.55
C PRO A 81 3.13 -13.67 -9.37
N ASN A 82 2.70 -13.84 -8.13
CA ASN A 82 1.27 -13.96 -7.80
C ASN A 82 0.50 -12.79 -8.46
N PRO A 83 -0.59 -13.06 -9.20
CA PRO A 83 -1.32 -12.03 -9.94
C PRO A 83 -1.87 -10.90 -9.06
N LEU A 84 -1.96 -11.13 -7.75
CA LEU A 84 -2.39 -10.14 -6.76
C LEU A 84 -1.23 -9.39 -6.09
N ASN A 85 0.03 -9.66 -6.45
CA ASN A 85 1.16 -8.90 -5.91
C ASN A 85 0.99 -7.41 -6.23
N PRO A 86 1.34 -6.51 -5.29
CA PRO A 86 1.37 -5.08 -5.56
C PRO A 86 2.22 -4.77 -6.79
N LEU A 87 1.93 -3.65 -7.44
CA LEU A 87 2.79 -3.14 -8.48
C LEU A 87 4.16 -2.78 -7.91
N SER A 88 5.21 -3.15 -8.60
CA SER A 88 6.56 -2.68 -8.32
C SER A 88 6.70 -1.18 -8.64
N ALA A 89 7.71 -0.52 -8.07
CA ALA A 89 7.99 0.89 -8.37
C ALA A 89 8.19 1.13 -9.88
N ALA A 90 8.81 0.18 -10.58
CA ALA A 90 9.01 0.26 -12.02
C ALA A 90 7.69 0.13 -12.81
N GLU A 91 6.78 -0.74 -12.38
CA GLU A 91 5.44 -0.88 -12.99
C GLU A 91 4.59 0.38 -12.74
N ILE A 92 4.64 0.95 -11.52
CA ILE A 92 3.96 2.21 -11.19
C ILE A 92 4.48 3.34 -12.08
N THR A 93 5.80 3.50 -12.19
CA THR A 93 6.43 4.51 -13.05
C THR A 93 5.99 4.32 -14.50
N THR A 94 6.05 3.09 -15.01
CA THR A 94 5.63 2.77 -16.39
C THR A 94 4.16 3.12 -16.62
N ALA A 95 3.27 2.75 -15.70
CA ALA A 95 1.84 3.03 -15.81
C ALA A 95 1.55 4.53 -15.84
N VAL A 96 2.18 5.29 -14.94
CA VAL A 96 2.06 6.77 -14.89
C VAL A 96 2.62 7.41 -16.17
N ASP A 97 3.74 6.95 -16.69
CA ASP A 97 4.35 7.48 -17.89
C ASP A 97 3.48 7.23 -19.14
N ILE A 98 2.82 6.07 -19.23
CA ILE A 98 1.86 5.77 -20.29
C ILE A 98 0.69 6.77 -20.26
N VAL A 99 0.13 7.02 -19.08
CA VAL A 99 -0.94 8.01 -18.92
C VAL A 99 -0.46 9.41 -19.30
N LYS A 100 0.72 9.82 -18.81
CA LYS A 100 1.28 11.16 -19.09
C LYS A 100 1.60 11.39 -20.58
N LYS A 101 1.85 10.34 -21.35
CA LYS A 101 2.10 10.42 -22.79
C LYS A 101 0.83 10.34 -23.64
N SER A 102 -0.32 10.07 -23.04
CA SER A 102 -1.60 9.99 -23.77
C SER A 102 -2.17 11.38 -24.04
N ASP A 103 -2.98 11.48 -25.09
CA ASP A 103 -3.70 12.72 -25.46
C ASP A 103 -4.71 13.15 -24.39
N ASN A 104 -5.06 12.28 -23.46
CA ASN A 104 -5.99 12.55 -22.39
C ASN A 104 -5.35 13.32 -21.22
N TYR A 105 -4.03 13.26 -21.07
CA TYR A 105 -3.33 13.88 -19.96
C TYR A 105 -3.16 15.39 -20.15
N LYS A 106 -3.36 16.14 -19.07
CA LYS A 106 -3.07 17.57 -19.00
C LYS A 106 -2.12 17.90 -17.84
N PRO A 107 -1.24 18.90 -17.98
CA PRO A 107 -0.45 19.38 -16.86
C PRO A 107 -1.34 19.80 -15.68
N GLY A 108 -0.96 19.40 -14.47
CA GLY A 108 -1.73 19.66 -13.25
C GLY A 108 -2.61 18.50 -12.80
N PHE A 109 -2.77 17.45 -13.58
CA PHE A 109 -3.42 16.22 -13.12
C PHE A 109 -2.61 15.57 -12.00
N ARG A 110 -3.33 15.05 -10.99
CA ARG A 110 -2.74 14.38 -9.83
C ARG A 110 -3.15 12.93 -9.79
N PHE A 111 -2.19 12.06 -9.51
CA PHE A 111 -2.42 10.62 -9.36
C PHE A 111 -2.71 10.32 -7.90
N THR A 112 -3.93 9.90 -7.59
CA THR A 112 -4.33 9.62 -6.21
C THR A 112 -4.13 8.16 -5.84
N GLU A 113 -4.20 7.27 -6.81
CA GLU A 113 -4.01 5.84 -6.63
C GLU A 113 -3.42 5.22 -7.89
N VAL A 114 -2.46 4.31 -7.73
CA VAL A 114 -1.94 3.44 -8.77
C VAL A 114 -1.79 2.05 -8.16
N SER A 115 -2.69 1.16 -8.50
CA SER A 115 -2.77 -0.17 -7.91
C SER A 115 -2.87 -1.27 -8.96
N VAL A 116 -2.59 -2.51 -8.56
CA VAL A 116 -2.78 -3.65 -9.44
C VAL A 116 -4.27 -3.87 -9.72
N LYS A 117 -4.62 -4.03 -10.99
CA LYS A 117 -5.94 -4.52 -11.37
C LYS A 117 -5.96 -6.03 -11.23
N ALA A 118 -6.69 -6.54 -10.25
CA ALA A 118 -6.83 -7.99 -10.07
C ALA A 118 -7.47 -8.65 -11.31
N PRO A 119 -6.93 -9.78 -11.77
CA PRO A 119 -7.59 -10.59 -12.80
C PRO A 119 -8.95 -11.12 -12.34
N PRO A 120 -9.75 -11.73 -13.25
CA PRO A 120 -11.00 -12.37 -12.88
C PRO A 120 -10.82 -13.38 -11.73
N LYS A 121 -11.77 -13.38 -10.80
CA LYS A 121 -11.72 -14.14 -9.54
C LYS A 121 -11.46 -15.64 -9.73
N ASP A 122 -12.05 -16.24 -10.75
CA ASP A 122 -11.87 -17.65 -11.11
C ASP A 122 -10.43 -17.97 -11.51
N GLN A 123 -9.80 -17.09 -12.26
CA GLN A 123 -8.40 -17.23 -12.68
C GLN A 123 -7.45 -17.08 -11.49
N VAL A 124 -7.70 -16.12 -10.61
CA VAL A 124 -6.93 -15.95 -9.37
C VAL A 124 -7.05 -17.19 -8.48
N TRP A 125 -8.26 -17.75 -8.34
CA TRP A 125 -8.46 -19.00 -7.61
C TRP A 125 -7.74 -20.18 -8.26
N ASN A 126 -7.78 -20.27 -9.60
CA ASN A 126 -7.05 -21.33 -10.30
C ASN A 126 -5.55 -21.23 -10.02
N PHE A 127 -4.98 -20.02 -10.11
CA PHE A 127 -3.59 -19.78 -9.75
C PHE A 127 -3.29 -20.20 -8.29
N ALA A 128 -4.12 -19.80 -7.32
CA ALA A 128 -3.91 -20.09 -5.91
C ALA A 128 -3.97 -21.60 -5.58
N LEU A 129 -4.79 -22.35 -6.31
CA LEU A 129 -4.97 -23.79 -6.05
C LEU A 129 -3.99 -24.66 -6.83
N THR A 130 -3.62 -24.27 -8.04
CA THR A 130 -2.88 -25.12 -8.98
C THR A 130 -1.50 -24.59 -9.35
N GLY A 131 -1.24 -23.30 -9.09
CA GLY A 131 -0.04 -22.61 -9.57
C GLY A 131 -0.05 -22.31 -11.07
N GLN A 132 -1.17 -22.60 -11.77
CA GLN A 132 -1.27 -22.31 -13.21
C GLN A 132 -1.31 -20.81 -13.47
N ASN A 133 -0.57 -20.38 -14.48
CA ASN A 133 -0.52 -18.98 -14.86
C ASN A 133 -1.88 -18.40 -15.23
N VAL A 134 -2.10 -17.15 -14.86
CA VAL A 134 -3.24 -16.35 -15.28
C VAL A 134 -3.04 -15.92 -16.72
N ALA A 135 -4.04 -16.14 -17.57
CA ALA A 135 -3.97 -15.77 -18.99
C ALA A 135 -4.15 -14.27 -19.25
N GLN A 136 -4.57 -13.51 -18.26
CA GLN A 136 -4.83 -12.08 -18.37
C GLN A 136 -3.53 -11.27 -18.32
N PRO A 137 -3.46 -10.13 -19.02
CA PRO A 137 -2.32 -9.23 -18.95
C PRO A 137 -2.16 -8.65 -17.53
N ARG A 138 -0.96 -8.22 -17.21
CA ARG A 138 -0.67 -7.44 -16.01
C ARG A 138 -1.19 -6.02 -16.20
N GLU A 139 -2.16 -5.60 -15.39
CA GLU A 139 -2.82 -4.30 -15.55
C GLU A 139 -2.68 -3.42 -14.30
N ALA A 140 -2.56 -2.11 -14.53
CA ALA A 140 -2.62 -1.08 -13.49
C ALA A 140 -3.95 -0.33 -13.55
N SER A 141 -4.64 -0.28 -12.42
CA SER A 141 -5.78 0.61 -12.19
C SER A 141 -5.26 1.93 -11.61
N ILE A 142 -5.65 3.04 -12.20
CA ILE A 142 -5.15 4.36 -11.86
C ILE A 142 -6.33 5.28 -11.60
N VAL A 143 -6.27 6.04 -10.51
CA VAL A 143 -7.21 7.14 -10.23
C VAL A 143 -6.48 8.46 -10.38
N VAL A 144 -7.03 9.32 -11.25
CA VAL A 144 -6.47 10.64 -11.56
C VAL A 144 -7.48 11.72 -11.15
N LEU A 145 -6.96 12.84 -10.62
CA LEU A 145 -7.75 14.06 -10.39
C LEU A 145 -7.42 15.13 -11.41
N ASP A 146 -8.47 15.67 -12.03
CA ASP A 146 -8.48 16.93 -12.79
C ASP A 146 -9.30 17.96 -11.99
N GLY A 147 -8.64 18.76 -11.15
CA GLY A 147 -9.33 19.59 -10.17
C GLY A 147 -10.19 18.74 -9.22
N LYS A 148 -11.51 18.88 -9.29
CA LYS A 148 -12.50 18.08 -8.55
C LYS A 148 -12.90 16.78 -9.25
N HIS A 149 -12.65 16.68 -10.55
CA HIS A 149 -13.10 15.56 -11.36
C HIS A 149 -12.23 14.34 -11.16
N VAL A 150 -12.87 13.21 -10.92
CA VAL A 150 -12.22 11.91 -10.77
C VAL A 150 -12.25 11.17 -12.08
N ILE A 151 -11.14 10.58 -12.46
CA ILE A 151 -10.99 9.79 -13.67
C ILE A 151 -10.39 8.44 -13.30
N GLU A 152 -11.00 7.35 -13.74
CA GLU A 152 -10.42 6.02 -13.69
C GLU A 152 -9.75 5.68 -15.02
N ALA A 153 -8.50 5.28 -14.95
CA ALA A 153 -7.73 4.81 -16.09
C ALA A 153 -7.26 3.37 -15.88
N LEU A 154 -7.17 2.62 -16.96
CA LEU A 154 -6.65 1.26 -16.99
C LEU A 154 -5.49 1.17 -17.97
N VAL A 155 -4.34 0.72 -17.49
CA VAL A 155 -3.13 0.54 -18.29
C VAL A 155 -2.77 -0.94 -18.34
N ASP A 156 -2.54 -1.43 -19.53
CA ASP A 156 -1.94 -2.74 -19.78
C ASP A 156 -0.41 -2.58 -19.75
N LEU A 157 0.23 -3.23 -18.78
CA LEU A 157 1.67 -3.13 -18.56
C LEU A 157 2.48 -4.03 -19.51
N ASP A 158 1.88 -5.10 -20.04
CA ASP A 158 2.53 -6.02 -20.96
C ASP A 158 2.63 -5.38 -22.35
N THR A 159 1.54 -4.78 -22.84
CA THR A 159 1.50 -4.07 -24.13
C THR A 159 1.90 -2.61 -24.05
N LYS A 160 2.03 -2.07 -22.81
CA LYS A 160 2.33 -0.65 -22.55
C LYS A 160 1.33 0.32 -23.17
N THR A 161 0.03 0.01 -23.04
CA THR A 161 -1.06 0.80 -23.63
C THR A 161 -2.06 1.27 -22.59
N LEU A 162 -2.61 2.47 -22.82
CA LEU A 162 -3.77 2.97 -22.08
C LEU A 162 -5.05 2.32 -22.65
N LYS A 163 -5.67 1.42 -21.89
CA LYS A 163 -6.86 0.66 -22.32
C LYS A 163 -8.17 1.42 -22.12
N SER A 164 -8.27 2.20 -21.06
CA SER A 164 -9.46 3.00 -20.79
C SER A 164 -9.13 4.30 -20.06
N TRP A 165 -9.98 5.29 -20.27
CA TRP A 165 -9.96 6.59 -19.61
C TRP A 165 -11.40 7.02 -19.40
N LYS A 166 -11.87 6.99 -18.13
CA LYS A 166 -13.28 7.14 -17.81
C LYS A 166 -13.48 8.16 -16.70
N PRO A 167 -14.06 9.33 -16.99
CA PRO A 167 -14.53 10.25 -15.96
C PRO A 167 -15.62 9.60 -15.11
N ILE A 168 -15.58 9.83 -13.79
CA ILE A 168 -16.54 9.30 -12.83
C ILE A 168 -17.30 10.47 -12.20
N GLU A 169 -18.59 10.54 -12.50
CA GLU A 169 -19.47 11.56 -11.96
C GLU A 169 -19.74 11.35 -10.47
N GLY A 170 -19.79 12.45 -9.71
CA GLY A 170 -20.13 12.44 -8.29
C GLY A 170 -19.11 11.79 -7.36
N ALA A 171 -17.92 11.40 -7.88
CA ALA A 171 -16.85 10.84 -7.07
C ALA A 171 -15.91 11.92 -6.55
N HIS A 172 -15.31 11.66 -5.39
CA HIS A 172 -14.26 12.48 -4.79
C HIS A 172 -12.97 11.67 -4.63
N GLY A 173 -11.85 12.29 -5.02
CA GLY A 173 -10.53 11.68 -4.82
C GLY A 173 -10.06 11.77 -3.37
N MET A 174 -9.09 10.91 -3.02
CA MET A 174 -8.45 10.91 -1.70
C MET A 174 -7.82 12.27 -1.38
N VAL A 175 -7.66 12.56 -0.09
CA VAL A 175 -6.84 13.68 0.39
C VAL A 175 -5.37 13.35 0.10
N LEU A 176 -4.68 14.27 -0.54
CA LEU A 176 -3.28 14.15 -0.91
C LEU A 176 -2.39 15.00 0.02
N LEU A 177 -1.09 14.69 0.06
CA LEU A 177 -0.16 15.43 0.91
C LEU A 177 -0.07 16.92 0.58
N ASP A 178 -0.20 17.31 -0.69
CA ASP A 178 -0.22 18.70 -1.12
C ASP A 178 -1.51 19.45 -0.73
N ASP A 179 -2.60 18.72 -0.46
CA ASP A 179 -3.82 19.31 0.10
C ASP A 179 -3.58 19.86 1.52
N PHE A 180 -2.66 19.27 2.31
CA PHE A 180 -2.27 19.79 3.63
C PHE A 180 -1.64 21.18 3.54
N ALA A 181 -0.75 21.39 2.58
CA ALA A 181 -0.14 22.72 2.35
C ALA A 181 -1.19 23.73 1.90
N THR A 182 -2.15 23.33 1.05
CA THR A 182 -3.26 24.16 0.62
C THR A 182 -4.13 24.60 1.80
N VAL A 183 -4.45 23.66 2.69
CA VAL A 183 -5.24 23.92 3.90
C VAL A 183 -4.49 24.87 4.84
N GLN A 184 -3.21 24.65 5.10
CA GLN A 184 -2.40 25.51 5.95
C GLN A 184 -2.38 26.96 5.42
N SER A 185 -2.15 27.11 4.11
CA SER A 185 -2.16 28.43 3.47
C SER A 185 -3.51 29.12 3.52
N ALA A 186 -4.61 28.35 3.37
CA ALA A 186 -5.98 28.90 3.45
C ALA A 186 -6.30 29.41 4.87
N VAL A 187 -5.88 28.70 5.89
CA VAL A 187 -6.02 29.08 7.30
C VAL A 187 -5.17 30.33 7.60
N GLU A 188 -3.91 30.33 7.20
CA GLU A 188 -2.98 31.46 7.45
C GLU A 188 -3.40 32.76 6.77
N SER A 189 -4.07 32.66 5.62
CA SER A 189 -4.52 33.82 4.85
C SER A 189 -5.92 34.33 5.19
N SER A 190 -6.64 33.68 6.14
CA SER A 190 -8.00 34.08 6.53
C SER A 190 -7.98 35.08 7.70
N PRO A 191 -8.43 36.34 7.48
CA PRO A 191 -8.58 37.31 8.57
C PRO A 191 -9.64 36.88 9.60
N GLU A 192 -10.71 36.23 9.17
CA GLU A 192 -11.78 35.77 10.05
C GLU A 192 -11.27 34.67 10.99
N TYR A 193 -10.43 33.77 10.46
CA TYR A 193 -9.82 32.72 11.27
C TYR A 193 -8.83 33.29 12.27
N ALA A 194 -8.02 34.27 11.86
CA ALA A 194 -7.10 34.97 12.75
C ALA A 194 -7.85 35.69 13.89
N GLN A 195 -9.03 36.30 13.62
CA GLN A 195 -9.89 36.89 14.64
C GLN A 195 -10.42 35.85 15.64
N ALA A 196 -10.84 34.68 15.15
CA ALA A 196 -11.30 33.59 16.01
C ALA A 196 -10.17 33.05 16.91
N LEU A 197 -8.95 32.97 16.39
CA LEU A 197 -7.76 32.61 17.16
C LEU A 197 -7.41 33.67 18.23
N ALA A 198 -7.51 34.96 17.88
CA ALA A 198 -7.24 36.06 18.81
C ALA A 198 -8.17 36.03 20.03
N LYS A 199 -9.44 35.65 19.89
CA LYS A 199 -10.38 35.43 21.00
C LYS A 199 -9.87 34.37 22.00
N ARG A 200 -9.01 33.45 21.55
CA ARG A 200 -8.37 32.38 22.33
C ARG A 200 -6.95 32.74 22.82
N GLY A 201 -6.55 34.00 22.62
CA GLY A 201 -5.20 34.50 22.98
C GLY A 201 -4.09 34.07 22.00
N ILE A 202 -4.44 33.54 20.84
CA ILE A 202 -3.48 33.11 19.82
C ILE A 202 -3.37 34.23 18.76
N ASN A 203 -2.30 35.01 18.80
CA ASN A 203 -2.08 36.17 17.92
C ASN A 203 -1.18 35.86 16.73
N ASP A 204 -0.56 34.68 16.68
CA ASP A 204 0.32 34.28 15.59
C ASP A 204 -0.23 33.02 14.93
N VAL A 205 -0.90 33.20 13.78
CA VAL A 205 -1.49 32.10 13.02
C VAL A 205 -0.45 31.11 12.50
N LYS A 206 0.82 31.52 12.34
CA LYS A 206 1.92 30.63 11.91
C LYS A 206 2.27 29.56 12.94
N LYS A 207 1.85 29.73 14.18
CA LYS A 207 1.98 28.71 15.23
C LYS A 207 0.86 27.68 15.20
N VAL A 208 -0.14 27.86 14.34
CA VAL A 208 -1.26 26.95 14.23
C VAL A 208 -0.98 25.89 13.18
N VAL A 209 -1.14 24.63 13.57
CA VAL A 209 -1.06 23.47 12.68
C VAL A 209 -2.47 23.09 12.28
N ALA A 210 -2.83 23.32 11.03
CA ALA A 210 -4.13 22.99 10.47
C ALA A 210 -4.15 21.53 9.99
N THR A 211 -5.00 20.71 10.60
CA THR A 211 -5.08 19.28 10.27
C THR A 211 -6.36 19.00 9.51
N PRO A 212 -6.28 18.57 8.24
CA PRO A 212 -7.45 18.30 7.43
C PRO A 212 -8.08 16.94 7.77
N LEU A 213 -9.39 16.94 7.83
CA LEU A 213 -10.26 15.77 7.90
C LEU A 213 -11.28 15.84 6.76
N THR A 214 -11.86 14.71 6.38
CA THR A 214 -12.98 14.72 5.44
C THR A 214 -14.21 15.35 6.09
N VAL A 215 -15.00 16.08 5.32
CA VAL A 215 -16.25 16.69 5.82
C VAL A 215 -17.34 15.66 6.13
N GLY A 216 -17.18 14.41 5.64
CA GLY A 216 -18.21 13.36 5.72
C GLY A 216 -19.28 13.53 4.64
N TYR A 217 -20.31 12.69 4.71
CA TYR A 217 -21.47 12.74 3.83
C TYR A 217 -22.75 12.78 4.68
N PHE A 218 -23.50 13.89 4.60
CA PHE A 218 -24.71 14.12 5.39
C PHE A 218 -25.94 14.41 4.53
N ASP A 219 -25.92 14.02 3.26
CA ASP A 219 -27.01 14.21 2.30
C ASP A 219 -27.45 15.68 2.18
N GLY A 220 -26.48 16.59 2.20
CA GLY A 220 -26.70 18.05 2.14
C GLY A 220 -27.30 18.68 3.41
N LYS A 221 -27.56 17.90 4.46
CA LYS A 221 -28.15 18.38 5.72
C LYS A 221 -27.23 19.30 6.52
N ASP A 222 -25.93 19.21 6.29
CA ASP A 222 -24.90 20.08 6.87
C ASP A 222 -24.75 21.43 6.14
N GLY A 223 -25.51 21.65 5.04
CA GLY A 223 -25.46 22.84 4.21
C GLY A 223 -24.18 22.95 3.36
N LEU A 224 -23.36 21.91 3.28
CA LEU A 224 -22.16 21.88 2.46
C LEU A 224 -22.47 21.38 1.03
N ALA A 225 -21.79 21.98 0.05
CA ALA A 225 -21.95 21.59 -1.35
C ALA A 225 -21.33 20.20 -1.60
N GLN A 226 -22.15 19.26 -2.09
CA GLN A 226 -21.76 17.88 -2.31
C GLN A 226 -20.86 17.68 -3.55
N ASP A 227 -20.81 18.67 -4.43
CA ASP A 227 -20.03 18.64 -5.68
C ASP A 227 -18.64 19.27 -5.56
N LYS A 228 -18.22 19.62 -4.33
CA LYS A 228 -16.94 20.29 -4.05
C LYS A 228 -16.01 19.40 -3.24
N ARG A 229 -14.69 19.53 -3.49
CA ARG A 229 -13.67 18.95 -2.63
C ARG A 229 -13.45 19.81 -1.39
N LEU A 230 -14.17 19.50 -0.35
CA LEU A 230 -14.12 20.22 0.93
C LEU A 230 -13.36 19.42 1.97
N LEU A 231 -12.61 20.12 2.82
CA LEU A 231 -11.97 19.55 4.00
C LEU A 231 -12.38 20.30 5.26
N LYS A 232 -12.68 19.55 6.30
CA LYS A 232 -12.91 20.04 7.66
C LYS A 232 -11.57 20.18 8.36
N ILE A 233 -11.32 21.31 9.00
CA ILE A 233 -10.05 21.63 9.61
C ILE A 233 -10.21 21.67 11.13
N VAL A 234 -9.50 20.81 11.81
CA VAL A 234 -9.21 20.92 13.24
C VAL A 234 -7.79 21.42 13.42
N SER A 235 -7.56 22.22 14.44
CA SER A 235 -6.29 22.92 14.58
C SER A 235 -5.65 22.70 15.95
N TYR A 236 -4.33 22.78 15.95
CA TYR A 236 -3.50 22.61 17.14
C TYR A 236 -2.50 23.75 17.24
N LEU A 237 -2.12 24.12 18.46
CA LEU A 237 -1.11 25.15 18.70
C LEU A 237 0.28 24.51 18.82
N ASN A 238 1.20 24.91 17.97
CA ASN A 238 2.60 24.54 18.09
C ASN A 238 3.29 25.45 19.13
N THR A 239 3.48 24.94 20.34
CA THR A 239 4.17 25.63 21.44
C THR A 239 5.69 25.49 21.38
N GLY A 240 6.23 24.70 20.46
CA GLY A 240 7.66 24.40 20.34
C GLY A 240 8.14 23.24 21.22
N ASP A 241 7.26 22.56 21.91
CA ASP A 241 7.60 21.40 22.76
C ASP A 241 7.75 20.06 21.98
N GLY A 242 7.51 20.11 20.67
CA GLY A 242 7.60 18.94 19.77
C GLY A 242 6.32 18.08 19.73
N ASN A 243 5.24 18.47 20.41
CA ASN A 243 3.97 17.74 20.44
C ASN A 243 2.77 18.68 20.34
N TYR A 244 2.51 19.24 19.18
CA TYR A 244 1.33 20.11 18.99
C TYR A 244 -0.01 19.36 19.22
N TRP A 245 -0.07 18.04 19.11
CA TRP A 245 -1.28 17.26 19.39
C TRP A 245 -1.76 17.38 20.84
N ALA A 246 -0.88 17.76 21.77
CA ALA A 246 -1.23 18.01 23.17
C ALA A 246 -1.91 19.37 23.37
N HIS A 247 -1.98 20.21 22.35
CA HIS A 247 -2.47 21.58 22.41
C HIS A 247 -3.62 21.82 21.40
N PRO A 248 -4.74 21.07 21.49
CA PRO A 248 -5.86 21.25 20.58
C PRO A 248 -6.50 22.62 20.76
N ILE A 249 -6.94 23.24 19.66
CA ILE A 249 -7.74 24.46 19.63
C ILE A 249 -9.20 24.04 19.46
N GLU A 250 -9.85 23.74 20.57
CA GLU A 250 -11.21 23.22 20.58
C GLU A 250 -12.25 24.32 20.39
N GLY A 251 -13.46 23.93 19.94
CA GLY A 251 -14.56 24.84 19.67
C GLY A 251 -14.34 25.77 18.47
N LEU A 252 -13.34 25.47 17.64
CA LEU A 252 -13.03 26.20 16.40
C LEU A 252 -12.76 25.21 15.27
N VAL A 253 -13.65 25.18 14.30
CA VAL A 253 -13.56 24.34 13.12
C VAL A 253 -13.70 25.19 11.87
N ALA A 254 -12.90 24.91 10.87
CA ALA A 254 -12.99 25.58 9.57
C ALA A 254 -13.30 24.59 8.45
N ILE A 255 -13.94 25.07 7.38
CA ILE A 255 -14.13 24.34 6.14
C ILE A 255 -13.36 25.03 5.03
N VAL A 256 -12.52 24.29 4.35
CA VAL A 256 -11.69 24.76 3.23
C VAL A 256 -12.19 24.14 1.93
N ASP A 257 -12.40 24.97 0.91
CA ASP A 257 -12.61 24.57 -0.48
C ASP A 257 -11.23 24.44 -1.15
N LEU A 258 -10.85 23.21 -1.51
CA LEU A 258 -9.52 22.91 -2.08
C LEU A 258 -9.33 23.47 -3.49
N GLU A 259 -10.40 23.70 -4.24
CA GLU A 259 -10.32 24.26 -5.58
C GLU A 259 -10.14 25.74 -5.57
N GLN A 260 -10.92 26.42 -4.70
CA GLN A 260 -10.77 27.84 -4.46
C GLN A 260 -9.54 28.18 -3.60
N LYS A 261 -8.98 27.18 -2.92
CA LYS A 261 -7.87 27.32 -1.95
C LYS A 261 -8.21 28.35 -0.86
N LYS A 262 -9.45 28.33 -0.41
CA LYS A 262 -9.98 29.31 0.54
C LYS A 262 -10.79 28.65 1.63
N LEU A 263 -10.75 29.26 2.79
CA LEU A 263 -11.64 28.99 3.88
C LEU A 263 -13.03 29.55 3.51
N ILE A 264 -14.08 28.72 3.60
CA ILE A 264 -15.45 29.06 3.19
C ILE A 264 -16.45 29.10 4.35
N LYS A 265 -16.11 28.49 5.50
CA LYS A 265 -16.96 28.46 6.68
C LYS A 265 -16.09 28.36 7.93
N ILE A 266 -16.49 29.03 8.99
CA ILE A 266 -15.94 28.90 10.34
C ILE A 266 -17.07 28.55 11.28
N GLU A 267 -16.88 27.56 12.12
CA GLU A 267 -17.70 27.21 13.27
C GLU A 267 -16.90 27.59 14.51
N ASP A 268 -17.32 28.62 15.23
CA ASP A 268 -16.68 29.19 16.43
C ASP A 268 -17.67 29.10 17.59
N ASP A 269 -17.88 27.86 18.06
CA ASP A 269 -18.99 27.51 18.95
C ASP A 269 -18.67 27.75 20.43
N ALA A 270 -17.40 27.60 20.83
CA ALA A 270 -17.00 27.73 22.21
C ALA A 270 -15.58 28.27 22.38
N LEU A 271 -15.32 29.04 23.42
CA LEU A 271 -14.00 29.50 23.82
C LEU A 271 -13.43 28.54 24.88
N ILE A 272 -12.80 27.48 24.43
CA ILE A 272 -12.16 26.49 25.27
C ILE A 272 -10.67 26.83 25.41
N PRO A 273 -10.13 26.95 26.64
CA PRO A 273 -8.71 27.25 26.83
C PRO A 273 -7.80 26.16 26.26
N VAL A 274 -6.80 26.56 25.47
CA VAL A 274 -5.82 25.63 24.93
C VAL A 274 -4.95 25.09 26.07
N PRO A 275 -4.75 23.76 26.17
CA PRO A 275 -3.83 23.17 27.14
C PRO A 275 -2.41 23.64 26.86
N MET A 276 -1.73 24.28 27.82
CA MET A 276 -0.39 24.85 27.62
C MET A 276 0.73 24.05 28.31
N LYS A 277 0.39 22.96 29.00
CA LYS A 277 1.39 22.13 29.68
C LYS A 277 2.27 21.42 28.65
N PRO A 278 3.60 21.61 28.64
CA PRO A 278 4.50 20.91 27.75
C PRO A 278 4.38 19.38 27.91
N THR A 279 4.24 18.68 26.79
CA THR A 279 4.05 17.21 26.77
C THR A 279 4.82 16.61 25.58
N PRO A 280 6.18 16.69 25.57
CA PRO A 280 6.99 16.23 24.45
C PRO A 280 6.86 14.71 24.24
N TYR A 281 6.86 14.25 22.97
CA TYR A 281 6.81 12.83 22.61
C TYR A 281 8.07 12.07 22.99
N ASP A 282 9.22 12.72 22.95
CA ASP A 282 10.54 12.11 23.17
C ASP A 282 10.85 11.81 24.65
N GLY A 283 9.88 11.99 25.54
CA GLY A 283 10.04 11.72 26.96
C GLY A 283 10.94 12.71 27.71
N ARG A 284 11.37 13.81 27.09
CA ARG A 284 12.13 14.86 27.77
C ARG A 284 11.40 15.31 29.03
N GLY A 285 12.12 15.36 30.15
CA GLY A 285 11.53 15.71 31.45
C GLY A 285 10.73 14.60 32.15
N ARG A 286 10.66 13.38 31.58
CA ARG A 286 10.11 12.21 32.26
C ARG A 286 11.23 11.28 32.71
N GLN A 287 11.33 11.04 34.02
CA GLN A 287 12.12 9.93 34.53
C GLN A 287 11.25 8.68 34.48
N GLY A 288 11.45 7.86 33.45
CA GLY A 288 10.83 6.53 33.35
C GLY A 288 11.59 5.51 34.20
N VAL A 289 10.91 4.47 34.65
CA VAL A 289 11.56 3.30 35.21
C VAL A 289 12.32 2.60 34.08
N ALA A 290 13.62 2.34 34.28
CA ALA A 290 14.38 1.55 33.36
C ALA A 290 13.77 0.14 33.24
N VAL A 291 13.31 -0.22 32.06
CA VAL A 291 12.82 -1.58 31.77
C VAL A 291 13.94 -2.43 31.21
N LYS A 292 13.96 -3.70 31.59
CA LYS A 292 14.89 -4.66 30.98
C LYS A 292 14.51 -4.89 29.52
N PRO A 293 15.50 -5.13 28.63
CA PRO A 293 15.20 -5.52 27.25
C PRO A 293 14.29 -6.75 27.21
N LEU A 294 13.33 -6.73 26.30
CA LEU A 294 12.49 -7.87 25.96
C LEU A 294 12.98 -8.46 24.65
N GLU A 295 13.20 -9.77 24.64
CA GLU A 295 13.55 -10.52 23.44
C GLU A 295 12.49 -11.59 23.21
N ILE A 296 11.96 -11.67 21.99
CA ILE A 296 11.02 -12.70 21.56
C ILE A 296 11.77 -13.58 20.57
N ILE A 297 11.92 -14.86 20.91
CA ILE A 297 12.64 -15.83 20.11
C ILE A 297 11.74 -17.02 19.75
N GLU A 298 12.04 -17.65 18.61
CA GLU A 298 11.43 -18.90 18.16
C GLU A 298 12.53 -19.99 18.15
N PRO A 299 12.86 -20.61 19.28
CA PRO A 299 14.04 -21.44 19.44
C PRO A 299 14.03 -22.70 18.58
N GLU A 300 12.84 -23.21 18.23
CA GLU A 300 12.65 -24.38 17.37
C GLU A 300 12.38 -24.00 15.90
N GLY A 301 12.45 -22.69 15.57
CA GLY A 301 12.16 -22.16 14.25
C GLY A 301 10.69 -21.76 14.06
N LYS A 302 10.39 -21.28 12.87
CA LYS A 302 9.07 -20.70 12.55
C LYS A 302 8.07 -21.79 12.17
N ASN A 303 6.85 -21.71 12.70
CA ASN A 303 5.72 -22.54 12.31
C ASN A 303 5.02 -22.07 11.01
N TYR A 304 5.60 -21.11 10.32
CA TYR A 304 5.08 -20.54 9.08
C TYR A 304 6.20 -20.32 8.07
N THR A 305 5.84 -20.24 6.81
CA THR A 305 6.74 -19.82 5.74
C THR A 305 6.17 -18.62 5.00
N ILE A 306 7.03 -17.70 4.58
CA ILE A 306 6.70 -16.54 3.77
C ILE A 306 7.46 -16.64 2.46
N SER A 307 6.75 -16.57 1.34
CA SER A 307 7.32 -16.52 0.00
C SER A 307 6.71 -15.34 -0.73
N GLY A 308 7.48 -14.24 -0.82
CA GLY A 308 6.94 -12.96 -1.27
C GLY A 308 5.76 -12.52 -0.42
N ASN A 309 4.61 -12.37 -1.05
CA ASN A 309 3.35 -12.00 -0.42
C ASN A 309 2.48 -13.20 0.01
N SER A 310 2.95 -14.43 -0.24
CA SER A 310 2.22 -15.66 0.10
C SER A 310 2.71 -16.22 1.44
N ILE A 311 1.77 -16.58 2.29
CA ILE A 311 2.03 -17.13 3.62
C ILE A 311 1.40 -18.52 3.70
N HIS A 312 2.19 -19.48 4.18
CA HIS A 312 1.72 -20.79 4.59
C HIS A 312 1.90 -20.92 6.10
N TRP A 313 0.83 -21.22 6.83
CA TRP A 313 0.82 -21.41 8.27
C TRP A 313 -0.05 -22.60 8.65
N GLN A 314 0.57 -23.65 9.14
CA GLN A 314 -0.11 -24.92 9.42
C GLN A 314 -0.87 -25.43 8.17
N ASN A 315 -2.19 -25.53 8.22
CA ASN A 315 -3.04 -25.94 7.09
C ASN A 315 -3.57 -24.77 6.25
N TRP A 316 -3.14 -23.54 6.55
CA TRP A 316 -3.62 -22.33 5.89
C TRP A 316 -2.62 -21.85 4.84
N ASP A 317 -3.12 -21.51 3.67
CA ASP A 317 -2.38 -20.71 2.67
C ASP A 317 -3.18 -19.44 2.38
N PHE A 318 -2.49 -18.31 2.29
CA PHE A 318 -3.10 -17.04 1.94
C PHE A 318 -2.08 -16.06 1.39
N HIS A 319 -2.58 -15.09 0.63
CA HIS A 319 -1.79 -13.99 0.10
C HIS A 319 -2.08 -12.71 0.88
N VAL A 320 -1.05 -11.92 1.19
CA VAL A 320 -1.16 -10.64 1.91
C VAL A 320 -0.56 -9.53 1.06
N ARG A 321 -1.26 -8.42 0.94
CA ARG A 321 -0.73 -7.18 0.35
C ARG A 321 -1.13 -5.97 1.16
N LEU A 322 -0.39 -4.89 1.02
CA LEU A 322 -0.79 -3.57 1.50
C LEU A 322 -1.39 -2.79 0.35
N ASP A 323 -2.53 -2.20 0.59
CA ASP A 323 -3.24 -1.31 -0.31
C ASP A 323 -3.22 0.12 0.25
N SER A 324 -3.06 1.11 -0.61
CA SER A 324 -2.93 2.51 -0.19
C SER A 324 -4.22 3.07 0.42
N ARG A 325 -5.37 2.47 0.12
CA ARG A 325 -6.69 2.92 0.57
C ARG A 325 -7.21 2.14 1.76
N VAL A 326 -7.15 0.80 1.71
CA VAL A 326 -7.79 -0.07 2.71
C VAL A 326 -6.79 -0.79 3.62
N GLY A 327 -5.50 -0.50 3.48
CA GLY A 327 -4.45 -1.12 4.30
C GLY A 327 -4.23 -2.60 3.98
N PRO A 328 -4.08 -3.48 4.98
CA PRO A 328 -3.83 -4.90 4.75
C PRO A 328 -5.01 -5.58 4.06
N ILE A 329 -4.71 -6.34 3.00
CA ILE A 329 -5.66 -7.19 2.31
C ILE A 329 -5.19 -8.64 2.40
N LEU A 330 -6.04 -9.51 2.93
CA LEU A 330 -5.88 -10.96 2.88
C LEU A 330 -6.63 -11.49 1.66
N SER A 331 -5.97 -12.28 0.83
CA SER A 331 -6.57 -12.83 -0.38
C SER A 331 -6.35 -14.33 -0.51
N THR A 332 -7.24 -14.98 -1.23
CA THR A 332 -7.16 -16.41 -1.58
C THR A 332 -6.88 -17.33 -0.40
N VAL A 333 -7.54 -17.07 0.72
CA VAL A 333 -7.40 -17.89 1.92
C VAL A 333 -7.94 -19.28 1.66
N THR A 334 -7.09 -20.29 1.82
CA THR A 334 -7.45 -21.71 1.71
C THR A 334 -7.06 -22.46 2.96
N TYR A 335 -7.74 -23.56 3.20
CA TYR A 335 -7.45 -24.51 4.27
C TYR A 335 -7.28 -25.91 3.69
N ASP A 336 -6.20 -26.58 4.05
CA ASP A 336 -5.97 -27.99 3.70
C ASP A 336 -6.71 -28.88 4.69
N ASP A 337 -7.82 -29.47 4.24
CA ASP A 337 -8.59 -30.46 5.00
C ASP A 337 -8.22 -31.87 4.52
N LYS A 338 -7.21 -32.45 5.18
CA LYS A 338 -6.72 -33.83 4.89
C LYS A 338 -6.35 -34.04 3.42
N GLY A 339 -5.62 -33.11 2.83
CA GLY A 339 -5.19 -33.16 1.43
C GLY A 339 -6.18 -32.54 0.43
N THR A 340 -7.32 -32.03 0.91
CA THR A 340 -8.29 -31.31 0.07
C THR A 340 -8.23 -29.82 0.38
N LYS A 341 -7.74 -29.00 -0.53
CA LYS A 341 -7.70 -27.54 -0.38
C LYS A 341 -9.11 -26.96 -0.53
N ARG A 342 -9.61 -26.37 0.54
CA ARG A 342 -10.91 -25.69 0.59
C ARG A 342 -10.71 -24.18 0.43
N LYS A 343 -11.51 -23.55 -0.43
CA LYS A 343 -11.59 -22.08 -0.56
C LYS A 343 -12.36 -21.52 0.65
N ILE A 344 -11.74 -20.68 1.45
CA ILE A 344 -12.36 -20.11 2.66
C ILE A 344 -12.81 -18.67 2.40
N MET A 345 -11.90 -17.83 1.88
CA MET A 345 -12.17 -16.43 1.64
C MET A 345 -11.38 -15.95 0.41
N TYR A 346 -12.05 -15.25 -0.51
CA TYR A 346 -11.37 -14.70 -1.67
C TYR A 346 -10.57 -13.46 -1.29
N GLU A 347 -11.21 -12.50 -0.62
CA GLU A 347 -10.55 -11.27 -0.20
C GLU A 347 -11.23 -10.74 1.07
N GLY A 348 -10.42 -10.24 1.98
CA GLY A 348 -10.85 -9.54 3.19
C GLY A 348 -9.94 -8.35 3.46
N SER A 349 -10.55 -7.20 3.71
CA SER A 349 -9.89 -5.95 4.05
C SER A 349 -10.72 -5.13 5.02
N LEU A 350 -10.11 -4.13 5.64
CA LEU A 350 -10.81 -3.17 6.48
C LEU A 350 -11.30 -2.00 5.61
N GLY A 351 -12.48 -2.16 5.00
CA GLY A 351 -13.06 -1.18 4.08
C GLY A 351 -13.51 0.13 4.71
N GLY A 352 -13.72 0.15 6.03
CA GLY A 352 -14.09 1.33 6.79
C GLY A 352 -13.92 1.11 8.29
N MET A 353 -13.54 2.16 9.01
CA MET A 353 -13.39 2.13 10.45
C MET A 353 -14.11 3.35 11.04
N ILE A 354 -14.99 3.09 12.02
CA ILE A 354 -15.66 4.14 12.79
C ILE A 354 -15.17 4.02 14.23
N VAL A 355 -14.61 5.10 14.76
CA VAL A 355 -14.10 5.15 16.12
C VAL A 355 -14.85 6.25 16.88
N PRO A 356 -15.95 5.94 17.57
CA PRO A 356 -16.64 6.92 18.43
C PRO A 356 -15.81 7.14 19.69
N TYR A 357 -15.32 8.33 19.88
CA TYR A 357 -14.54 8.68 21.09
C TYR A 357 -15.39 8.80 22.34
N GLY A 358 -16.73 8.89 22.20
CA GLY A 358 -17.65 8.95 23.32
C GLY A 358 -17.56 10.26 24.13
N ASP A 359 -17.03 11.31 23.53
CA ASP A 359 -17.00 12.63 24.14
C ASP A 359 -18.43 13.16 24.29
N LYS A 360 -18.79 13.55 25.53
CA LYS A 360 -20.13 14.09 25.84
C LYS A 360 -20.28 15.56 25.50
N ALA A 361 -19.21 16.21 25.06
CA ALA A 361 -19.19 17.64 24.72
C ALA A 361 -19.67 17.92 23.29
N TYR A 362 -19.99 16.87 22.52
CA TYR A 362 -20.46 16.97 21.13
C TYR A 362 -21.74 16.16 20.92
#